data_07cd09ac8634047c7edcceffa603949f
#
_entry.id   07cd09ac8634047c7edcceffa603949f
#
_cell.length_a   1.000
_cell.length_b   1.000
_cell.length_c   1.000
_cell.angle_alpha   90.00
_cell.angle_beta   90.00
_cell.angle_gamma   90.00
#
_symmetry.space_group_name_H-M   'P 1'
#
loop_
_entity.id
_entity.type
_entity.pdbx_description
1 polymer ?
#
loop_
_entity_poly.entity_id
_entity_poly.type
_entity_poly.pdbx_seq_one_letter_code
_entity_poly.pdbx_strand_id
1 'polypeptide(L)'
;MRKTSFIRLAVAATAVALLASTTVSAQAAVKPAAKATVGDDCTAASVGKSAKGRGVDGTDLTCMVVPTGSYKGQNKWWYKDVKPLKNLDWTVPANPGGYSLTSNAISDTLKAEGLLDNYTSTFKPGAGGAVGLGAFQEIKGKPESVLVTGIAMTGGLYSNKSPLNLLASTPVAKVLREYDAIVVPANSKYRTLKQLMDDLVAKPNSVAIAGGSKGGIDHQVIGLLAQKASIDPTKLNYVVFSGGPEVITSVLSGSTQVGISGSSEFNAFVSSGKLRVLGVSSAKALPGFKGKTFVSQGYDLVYGNWRGIMAPADLPKADYLNLIKVIDIMHVSPSWQAQLKKNNWDNEFAAGTAFKTFLEKHIPEINAVMKGLGI
;
A
#
# COMPACT_ATOMS: atom_id res chain seq x y z
N MET A 1 -12.33 81.03 -21.89
CA MET A 1 -13.74 81.43 -22.17
C MET A 1 -14.63 80.68 -21.19
N ARG A 2 -15.14 81.40 -20.27
CA ARG A 2 -16.56 81.63 -19.90
C ARG A 2 -17.28 80.33 -19.47
N LYS A 3 -17.54 80.22 -18.18
CA LYS A 3 -18.76 80.62 -17.38
C LYS A 3 -19.72 79.43 -17.33
N THR A 4 -20.43 79.07 -16.29
CA THR A 4 -20.98 79.79 -15.12
C THR A 4 -21.49 78.77 -14.09
N SER A 5 -21.40 79.16 -12.84
CA SER A 5 -22.10 78.65 -11.65
C SER A 5 -23.63 78.58 -11.82
N PHE A 6 -24.27 77.68 -11.06
CA PHE A 6 -25.51 78.04 -10.35
C PHE A 6 -25.64 77.17 -9.08
N ILE A 7 -25.65 77.89 -7.98
CA ILE A 7 -26.05 77.49 -6.62
C ILE A 7 -27.58 77.41 -6.58
N ARG A 8 -28.18 76.42 -5.97
CA ARG A 8 -29.49 76.57 -5.28
C ARG A 8 -29.48 75.76 -4.00
N LEU A 9 -29.68 76.52 -2.93
CA LEU A 9 -30.05 76.15 -1.58
C LEU A 9 -31.51 75.64 -1.57
N ALA A 10 -31.80 74.60 -0.76
CA ALA A 10 -33.05 74.57 0.03
C ALA A 10 -33.10 73.31 0.92
N VAL A 11 -33.12 73.62 2.18
CA VAL A 11 -34.12 73.28 3.21
C VAL A 11 -34.06 71.86 3.80
N ALA A 12 -33.68 71.86 5.07
CA ALA A 12 -33.77 70.76 6.03
C ALA A 12 -35.21 70.28 6.26
N ALA A 13 -35.40 68.97 6.30
CA ALA A 13 -36.49 68.34 7.00
C ALA A 13 -35.97 67.17 7.81
N THR A 14 -35.92 67.37 9.12
CA THR A 14 -35.62 66.36 10.12
C THR A 14 -36.78 65.33 10.17
N ALA A 15 -36.51 64.10 9.73
CA ALA A 15 -37.35 62.96 10.04
C ALA A 15 -36.51 61.98 10.88
N VAL A 16 -36.83 61.88 12.16
CA VAL A 16 -36.32 60.86 13.08
C VAL A 16 -37.01 59.57 12.71
N ALA A 17 -36.29 58.67 12.02
CA ALA A 17 -36.74 57.29 11.81
C ALA A 17 -35.99 56.41 12.84
N LEU A 18 -36.76 55.82 13.77
CA LEU A 18 -36.30 54.72 14.61
C LEU A 18 -35.92 53.54 13.69
N LEU A 19 -34.62 53.30 13.57
CA LEU A 19 -34.11 52.07 12.99
C LEU A 19 -34.13 50.99 14.07
N ALA A 20 -35.17 50.15 14.02
CA ALA A 20 -35.16 48.85 14.68
C ALA A 20 -34.07 48.00 13.99
N SER A 21 -32.93 47.80 14.66
CA SER A 21 -31.87 46.88 14.23
C SER A 21 -32.36 45.44 14.39
N THR A 22 -32.96 44.87 13.34
CA THR A 22 -33.08 43.43 13.23
C THR A 22 -31.71 42.86 12.88
N THR A 23 -31.04 42.34 13.88
CA THR A 23 -29.87 41.46 13.65
C THR A 23 -30.34 40.21 12.95
N VAL A 24 -30.22 40.18 11.63
CA VAL A 24 -30.29 38.97 10.88
C VAL A 24 -29.04 38.19 11.21
N SER A 25 -29.17 37.22 12.13
CA SER A 25 -28.15 36.23 12.37
C SER A 25 -27.95 35.51 11.01
N ALA A 26 -26.81 35.76 10.38
CA ALA A 26 -26.35 34.98 9.26
C ALA A 26 -26.24 33.53 9.74
N GLN A 27 -27.25 32.73 9.47
CA GLN A 27 -27.19 31.28 9.60
C GLN A 27 -26.08 30.83 8.63
N ALA A 28 -24.91 30.52 9.20
CA ALA A 28 -23.86 29.89 8.44
C ALA A 28 -24.47 28.66 7.74
N ALA A 29 -24.43 28.67 6.41
CA ALA A 29 -24.86 27.53 5.61
C ALA A 29 -24.10 26.30 6.14
N VAL A 30 -24.85 25.39 6.78
CA VAL A 30 -24.31 24.10 7.23
C VAL A 30 -23.80 23.41 5.97
N LYS A 31 -22.47 23.35 5.82
CA LYS A 31 -21.85 22.49 4.80
C LYS A 31 -22.49 21.10 4.92
N PRO A 32 -22.92 20.46 3.79
CA PRO A 32 -23.39 19.09 3.86
C PRO A 32 -22.37 18.28 4.65
N ALA A 33 -22.81 17.57 5.68
CA ALA A 33 -21.92 16.76 6.51
C ALA A 33 -21.10 15.87 5.58
N ALA A 34 -19.79 16.00 5.62
CA ALA A 34 -18.90 15.10 4.90
C ALA A 34 -19.31 13.67 5.26
N LYS A 35 -19.37 12.79 4.25
CA LYS A 35 -19.81 11.42 4.47
C LYS A 35 -18.87 10.80 5.51
N ALA A 36 -19.39 10.42 6.69
CA ALA A 36 -18.63 9.84 7.77
C ALA A 36 -17.84 8.61 7.30
N THR A 37 -16.52 8.56 7.58
CA THR A 37 -15.68 7.39 7.42
C THR A 37 -15.06 7.00 8.77
N VAL A 38 -14.58 5.78 8.91
CA VAL A 38 -13.92 5.34 10.15
C VAL A 38 -12.73 6.27 10.46
N GLY A 39 -12.59 6.66 11.73
CA GLY A 39 -11.55 7.57 12.17
C GLY A 39 -11.86 9.07 12.03
N ASP A 40 -12.88 9.47 11.30
CA ASP A 40 -13.30 10.86 11.20
C ASP A 40 -13.79 11.38 12.56
N ASP A 41 -13.53 12.67 12.82
CA ASP A 41 -14.04 13.35 14.01
C ASP A 41 -15.56 13.41 14.02
N CYS A 42 -16.15 13.25 15.20
CA CYS A 42 -17.54 13.53 15.42
C CYS A 42 -17.74 14.42 16.67
N THR A 43 -18.82 15.19 16.71
CA THR A 43 -19.06 16.11 17.82
C THR A 43 -19.54 15.37 19.08
N ALA A 44 -19.29 15.92 20.27
CA ALA A 44 -19.82 15.38 21.53
C ALA A 44 -21.36 15.22 21.49
N ALA A 45 -22.08 16.14 20.82
CA ALA A 45 -23.52 16.09 20.64
C ALA A 45 -23.97 14.96 19.66
N SER A 46 -23.05 14.35 18.94
CA SER A 46 -23.30 13.22 18.03
C SER A 46 -22.97 11.87 18.64
N VAL A 47 -22.39 11.81 19.83
CA VAL A 47 -22.08 10.54 20.51
C VAL A 47 -23.36 9.69 20.65
N GLY A 48 -23.26 8.44 20.28
CA GLY A 48 -24.38 7.48 20.22
C GLY A 48 -25.14 7.47 18.89
N LYS A 49 -24.96 8.46 18.01
CA LYS A 49 -25.60 8.46 16.68
C LYS A 49 -24.92 7.48 15.74
N SER A 50 -25.69 6.83 14.88
CA SER A 50 -25.18 5.89 13.87
C SER A 50 -25.14 6.53 12.48
N ALA A 51 -24.10 6.21 11.72
CA ALA A 51 -23.97 6.48 10.29
C ALA A 51 -24.14 5.15 9.53
N LYS A 52 -25.36 4.93 9.03
CA LYS A 52 -25.79 3.68 8.39
C LYS A 52 -25.03 3.41 7.10
N GLY A 53 -24.52 2.17 6.95
CA GLY A 53 -23.83 1.72 5.74
C GLY A 53 -22.55 2.49 5.39
N ARG A 54 -21.91 3.13 6.36
CA ARG A 54 -20.75 4.02 6.13
C ARG A 54 -19.41 3.37 6.41
N GLY A 55 -19.39 2.25 7.10
CA GLY A 55 -18.23 1.43 7.30
C GLY A 55 -17.95 0.47 6.13
N VAL A 56 -16.89 -0.30 6.24
CA VAL A 56 -16.47 -1.28 5.23
C VAL A 56 -17.59 -2.29 4.95
N ASP A 57 -17.77 -2.65 3.68
CA ASP A 57 -18.85 -3.54 3.18
C ASP A 57 -20.26 -3.15 3.66
N GLY A 58 -20.53 -1.84 3.77
CA GLY A 58 -21.84 -1.33 4.16
C GLY A 58 -22.19 -1.53 5.64
N THR A 59 -21.20 -1.81 6.49
CA THR A 59 -21.38 -1.85 7.93
C THR A 59 -21.65 -0.45 8.51
N ASP A 60 -22.23 -0.40 9.71
CA ASP A 60 -22.57 0.87 10.36
C ASP A 60 -21.41 1.42 11.17
N LEU A 61 -21.24 2.73 11.17
CA LEU A 61 -20.38 3.45 12.10
C LEU A 61 -21.24 4.09 13.20
N THR A 62 -20.68 4.25 14.39
CA THR A 62 -21.28 4.96 15.51
C THR A 62 -20.31 6.06 15.95
N CYS A 63 -20.80 7.28 16.17
CA CYS A 63 -20.02 8.32 16.83
C CYS A 63 -19.85 7.93 18.30
N MET A 64 -18.62 7.67 18.74
CA MET A 64 -18.34 7.21 20.09
C MET A 64 -16.97 7.67 20.58
N VAL A 65 -16.77 7.62 21.90
CA VAL A 65 -15.44 7.79 22.49
C VAL A 65 -14.63 6.53 22.20
N VAL A 66 -13.51 6.68 21.51
CA VAL A 66 -12.65 5.54 21.16
C VAL A 66 -12.02 4.93 22.41
N PRO A 67 -12.13 3.60 22.61
CA PRO A 67 -11.70 2.98 23.88
C PRO A 67 -10.18 2.72 23.96
N THR A 68 -9.49 2.55 22.83
CA THR A 68 -8.09 2.08 22.78
C THR A 68 -7.28 2.83 21.70
N GLY A 69 -5.97 2.58 21.68
CA GLY A 69 -5.07 3.02 20.62
C GLY A 69 -4.81 4.51 20.56
N SER A 70 -4.34 4.95 19.40
CA SER A 70 -3.91 6.32 19.15
C SER A 70 -5.03 7.36 19.25
N TYR A 71 -6.27 6.95 19.09
CA TYR A 71 -7.45 7.82 19.19
C TYR A 71 -8.20 7.70 20.53
N LYS A 72 -7.63 6.98 21.51
CA LYS A 72 -8.25 6.78 22.83
C LYS A 72 -8.73 8.09 23.44
N GLY A 73 -9.99 8.10 23.89
CA GLY A 73 -10.62 9.27 24.51
C GLY A 73 -11.18 10.31 23.54
N GLN A 74 -10.95 10.19 22.24
CA GLN A 74 -11.46 11.09 21.22
C GLN A 74 -12.82 10.64 20.71
N ASN A 75 -13.68 11.58 20.30
CA ASN A 75 -14.96 11.30 19.66
C ASN A 75 -14.74 11.07 18.17
N LYS A 76 -14.95 9.81 17.72
CA LYS A 76 -14.75 9.42 16.32
C LYS A 76 -15.94 8.62 15.78
N TRP A 77 -16.11 8.63 14.47
CA TRP A 77 -16.93 7.63 13.81
C TRP A 77 -16.19 6.31 13.82
N TRP A 78 -16.77 5.30 14.47
CA TRP A 78 -16.08 4.06 14.82
C TRP A 78 -17.02 2.85 14.77
N TYR A 79 -16.45 1.64 14.79
CA TYR A 79 -17.23 0.40 14.90
C TYR A 79 -17.51 0.08 16.37
N LYS A 80 -18.79 0.13 16.76
CA LYS A 80 -19.22 -0.13 18.15
C LYS A 80 -18.97 -1.57 18.59
N ASP A 81 -19.06 -2.52 17.66
CA ASP A 81 -19.06 -3.96 17.87
C ASP A 81 -17.73 -4.64 17.51
N VAL A 82 -16.67 -3.87 17.23
CA VAL A 82 -15.36 -4.45 16.95
C VAL A 82 -14.78 -5.12 18.19
N LYS A 83 -14.21 -6.30 17.98
CA LYS A 83 -13.53 -7.09 19.02
C LYS A 83 -12.04 -7.19 18.68
N PRO A 84 -11.13 -6.92 19.64
CA PRO A 84 -9.72 -7.20 19.44
C PRO A 84 -9.49 -8.68 19.12
N LEU A 85 -8.53 -8.94 18.23
CA LEU A 85 -8.10 -10.29 17.89
C LEU A 85 -7.20 -10.84 19.02
N LYS A 86 -7.32 -12.12 19.32
CA LYS A 86 -6.54 -12.76 20.39
C LYS A 86 -5.17 -13.22 19.89
N ASN A 87 -5.17 -13.88 18.73
CA ASN A 87 -3.92 -14.36 18.13
C ASN A 87 -4.05 -14.39 16.61
N LEU A 88 -3.22 -13.61 15.91
CA LEU A 88 -3.24 -13.57 14.46
C LEU A 88 -2.17 -14.51 13.91
N ASP A 89 -2.60 -15.61 13.29
CA ASP A 89 -1.71 -16.63 12.72
C ASP A 89 -1.42 -16.33 11.25
N TRP A 90 -0.23 -15.83 10.96
CA TRP A 90 0.20 -15.54 9.60
C TRP A 90 0.77 -16.76 8.88
N THR A 91 0.26 -17.05 7.70
CA THR A 91 0.98 -17.81 6.68
C THR A 91 1.77 -16.83 5.81
N VAL A 92 3.10 -16.97 5.82
CA VAL A 92 4.03 -16.16 5.03
C VAL A 92 4.57 -17.02 3.89
N PRO A 93 4.21 -16.76 2.62
CA PRO A 93 4.49 -17.66 1.49
C PRO A 93 5.90 -17.47 0.90
N ALA A 94 6.86 -17.09 1.69
CA ALA A 94 8.26 -16.85 1.32
C ALA A 94 9.18 -17.01 2.52
N ASN A 95 10.49 -16.96 2.32
CA ASN A 95 11.47 -16.71 3.38
C ASN A 95 11.31 -15.30 3.95
N PRO A 96 11.92 -14.97 5.11
CA PRO A 96 11.91 -13.61 5.63
C PRO A 96 12.32 -12.57 4.57
N GLY A 97 11.51 -11.52 4.43
CA GLY A 97 11.65 -10.47 3.42
C GLY A 97 10.41 -9.59 3.37
N GLY A 98 10.03 -9.06 2.21
CA GLY A 98 8.94 -8.10 2.06
C GLY A 98 7.58 -8.57 2.59
N TYR A 99 7.24 -9.87 2.48
CA TYR A 99 5.99 -10.40 3.05
C TYR A 99 6.00 -10.37 4.57
N SER A 100 7.09 -10.82 5.22
CA SER A 100 7.18 -10.77 6.69
C SER A 100 7.31 -9.35 7.21
N LEU A 101 7.97 -8.46 6.48
CA LEU A 101 8.00 -7.04 6.82
C LEU A 101 6.58 -6.45 6.85
N THR A 102 5.74 -6.81 5.87
CA THR A 102 4.34 -6.38 5.81
C THR A 102 3.51 -6.96 6.95
N SER A 103 3.57 -8.29 7.18
CA SER A 103 2.78 -8.93 8.24
C SER A 103 3.18 -8.45 9.65
N ASN A 104 4.47 -8.21 9.88
CA ASN A 104 4.96 -7.64 11.15
C ASN A 104 4.48 -6.21 11.34
N ALA A 105 4.58 -5.35 10.30
CA ALA A 105 4.12 -3.96 10.39
C ALA A 105 2.61 -3.86 10.69
N ILE A 106 1.79 -4.73 10.08
CA ILE A 106 0.36 -4.82 10.36
C ILE A 106 0.15 -5.25 11.82
N SER A 107 0.80 -6.34 12.25
CA SER A 107 0.62 -6.88 13.59
C SER A 107 1.08 -5.93 14.68
N ASP A 108 2.23 -5.28 14.50
CA ASP A 108 2.76 -4.30 15.45
C ASP A 108 1.83 -3.08 15.54
N THR A 109 1.26 -2.64 14.41
CA THR A 109 0.25 -1.57 14.40
C THR A 109 -1.00 -1.99 15.16
N LEU A 110 -1.55 -3.18 14.88
CA LEU A 110 -2.73 -3.67 15.56
C LEU A 110 -2.51 -3.80 17.07
N LYS A 111 -1.33 -4.24 17.51
CA LYS A 111 -0.96 -4.27 18.94
C LYS A 111 -0.90 -2.86 19.55
N ALA A 112 -0.26 -1.91 18.84
CA ALA A 112 -0.18 -0.52 19.29
C ALA A 112 -1.56 0.14 19.42
N GLU A 113 -2.51 -0.24 18.56
CA GLU A 113 -3.89 0.25 18.60
C GLU A 113 -4.80 -0.53 19.59
N GLY A 114 -4.28 -1.56 20.28
CA GLY A 114 -5.06 -2.40 21.19
C GLY A 114 -6.11 -3.27 20.49
N LEU A 115 -5.85 -3.63 19.24
CA LEU A 115 -6.71 -4.44 18.39
C LEU A 115 -6.22 -5.88 18.21
N LEU A 116 -5.05 -6.21 18.78
CA LEU A 116 -4.42 -7.53 18.72
C LEU A 116 -3.62 -7.79 19.98
N ASP A 117 -3.79 -8.97 20.59
CA ASP A 117 -2.99 -9.39 21.73
C ASP A 117 -1.66 -10.01 21.29
N ASN A 118 -1.69 -11.03 20.41
CA ASN A 118 -0.50 -11.75 19.96
C ASN A 118 -0.58 -12.10 18.46
N TYR A 119 0.58 -12.43 17.87
CA TYR A 119 0.63 -13.01 16.53
C TYR A 119 1.77 -14.01 16.39
N THR A 120 1.61 -14.92 15.43
CA THR A 120 2.63 -15.88 15.02
C THR A 120 2.80 -15.82 13.51
N SER A 121 3.97 -16.25 13.00
CA SER A 121 4.25 -16.31 11.58
C SER A 121 4.85 -17.66 11.21
N THR A 122 4.16 -18.38 10.31
CA THR A 122 4.63 -19.63 9.73
C THR A 122 5.12 -19.39 8.30
N PHE A 123 6.40 -19.60 8.07
CA PHE A 123 7.01 -19.43 6.75
C PHE A 123 6.82 -20.68 5.90
N LYS A 124 6.27 -20.53 4.70
CA LYS A 124 6.01 -21.59 3.73
C LYS A 124 6.52 -21.19 2.34
N PRO A 125 7.86 -21.08 2.15
CA PRO A 125 8.45 -20.70 0.86
C PRO A 125 8.27 -21.78 -0.20
N GLY A 126 8.36 -21.39 -1.47
CA GLY A 126 8.41 -22.30 -2.61
C GLY A 126 7.44 -21.95 -3.72
N ALA A 127 7.86 -22.24 -4.96
CA ALA A 127 7.10 -22.09 -6.21
C ALA A 127 6.39 -20.71 -6.33
N GLY A 128 7.11 -19.60 -6.05
CA GLY A 128 6.55 -18.25 -6.14
C GLY A 128 5.40 -17.98 -5.19
N GLY A 129 5.31 -18.70 -4.06
CA GLY A 129 4.24 -18.61 -3.08
C GLY A 129 3.16 -19.68 -3.18
N ALA A 130 3.19 -20.54 -4.21
CA ALA A 130 2.19 -21.59 -4.38
C ALA A 130 2.17 -22.60 -3.22
N VAL A 131 3.35 -22.94 -2.65
CA VAL A 131 3.45 -23.82 -1.48
C VAL A 131 2.71 -23.23 -0.28
N GLY A 132 2.95 -21.94 0.01
CA GLY A 132 2.27 -21.25 1.10
C GLY A 132 0.77 -21.09 0.86
N LEU A 133 0.36 -20.76 -0.35
CA LEU A 133 -1.07 -20.66 -0.70
C LEU A 133 -1.78 -22.01 -0.56
N GLY A 134 -1.19 -23.09 -1.08
CA GLY A 134 -1.77 -24.42 -0.96
C GLY A 134 -1.95 -24.85 0.49
N ALA A 135 -0.91 -24.69 1.32
CA ALA A 135 -1.00 -24.99 2.75
C ALA A 135 -2.05 -24.11 3.47
N PHE A 136 -2.21 -22.85 3.06
CA PHE A 136 -3.23 -21.96 3.63
C PHE A 136 -4.64 -22.35 3.21
N GLN A 137 -4.85 -22.82 2.00
CA GLN A 137 -6.17 -23.23 1.50
C GLN A 137 -6.71 -24.51 2.14
N GLU A 138 -5.84 -25.30 2.80
CA GLU A 138 -6.27 -26.42 3.65
C GLU A 138 -6.88 -25.93 4.99
N ILE A 139 -6.61 -24.69 5.39
CA ILE A 139 -7.18 -24.07 6.60
C ILE A 139 -8.55 -23.50 6.22
N LYS A 140 -9.64 -24.14 6.70
CA LYS A 140 -11.00 -23.70 6.43
C LYS A 140 -11.68 -23.23 7.71
N GLY A 141 -12.49 -22.15 7.60
CA GLY A 141 -13.33 -21.65 8.68
C GLY A 141 -12.61 -21.24 9.96
N LYS A 142 -11.26 -21.24 9.99
CA LYS A 142 -10.49 -20.93 11.20
C LYS A 142 -10.37 -19.40 11.34
N PRO A 143 -10.99 -18.79 12.37
CA PRO A 143 -10.83 -17.36 12.66
C PRO A 143 -9.36 -17.00 12.97
N GLU A 144 -9.01 -15.73 12.74
CA GLU A 144 -7.69 -15.18 13.06
C GLU A 144 -6.50 -15.84 12.33
N SER A 145 -6.74 -16.75 11.36
CA SER A 145 -5.72 -17.23 10.44
C SER A 145 -5.74 -16.37 9.18
N VAL A 146 -4.57 -15.92 8.73
CA VAL A 146 -4.44 -15.03 7.59
C VAL A 146 -3.21 -15.35 6.75
N LEU A 147 -3.31 -15.08 5.45
CA LEU A 147 -2.22 -15.16 4.50
C LEU A 147 -1.84 -13.74 4.04
N VAL A 148 -0.57 -13.39 4.12
CA VAL A 148 -0.07 -12.21 3.43
C VAL A 148 0.13 -12.53 1.95
N THR A 149 -0.37 -11.64 1.08
CA THR A 149 -0.31 -11.83 -0.38
C THR A 149 0.11 -10.56 -1.10
N GLY A 150 0.32 -10.63 -2.40
CA GLY A 150 0.68 -9.50 -3.25
C GLY A 150 0.92 -9.91 -4.70
N ILE A 151 1.37 -8.96 -5.49
CA ILE A 151 1.64 -9.15 -6.92
C ILE A 151 2.66 -10.29 -7.17
N ALA A 152 3.64 -10.44 -6.27
CA ALA A 152 4.65 -11.48 -6.38
C ALA A 152 4.05 -12.89 -6.37
N MET A 153 3.04 -13.15 -5.53
CA MET A 153 2.31 -14.42 -5.55
C MET A 153 1.53 -14.61 -6.84
N THR A 154 0.80 -13.57 -7.28
CA THR A 154 0.01 -13.65 -8.53
C THR A 154 0.89 -14.03 -9.73
N GLY A 155 2.01 -13.35 -9.92
CA GLY A 155 2.95 -13.65 -10.98
C GLY A 155 3.68 -14.99 -10.77
N GLY A 156 3.98 -15.33 -9.52
CA GLY A 156 4.59 -16.62 -9.14
C GLY A 156 3.68 -17.81 -9.47
N LEU A 157 2.39 -17.71 -9.20
CA LEU A 157 1.41 -18.75 -9.59
C LEU A 157 1.39 -18.96 -11.10
N TYR A 158 1.39 -17.85 -11.88
CA TYR A 158 1.43 -17.91 -13.33
C TYR A 158 2.71 -18.59 -13.84
N SER A 159 3.88 -18.11 -13.42
CA SER A 159 5.18 -18.59 -13.91
C SER A 159 5.46 -20.07 -13.56
N ASN A 160 4.88 -20.56 -12.47
CA ASN A 160 4.97 -21.96 -12.07
C ASN A 160 3.81 -22.81 -12.60
N LYS A 161 2.93 -22.26 -13.45
CA LYS A 161 1.74 -22.95 -13.98
C LYS A 161 0.91 -23.60 -12.86
N SER A 162 0.80 -22.91 -11.73
CA SER A 162 0.11 -23.42 -10.55
C SER A 162 -1.39 -23.55 -10.83
N PRO A 163 -2.04 -24.67 -10.46
CA PRO A 163 -3.49 -24.81 -10.55
C PRO A 163 -4.23 -24.03 -9.46
N LEU A 164 -3.51 -23.48 -8.47
CA LEU A 164 -4.12 -22.78 -7.35
C LEU A 164 -4.67 -21.41 -7.77
N ASN A 165 -5.82 -21.05 -7.19
CA ASN A 165 -6.44 -19.75 -7.39
C ASN A 165 -6.47 -18.98 -6.06
N LEU A 166 -5.88 -17.78 -6.05
CA LEU A 166 -5.88 -16.93 -4.87
C LEU A 166 -7.32 -16.61 -4.38
N LEU A 167 -8.27 -16.48 -5.32
CA LEU A 167 -9.69 -16.21 -5.01
C LEU A 167 -10.45 -17.41 -4.42
N ALA A 168 -9.83 -18.58 -4.30
CA ALA A 168 -10.37 -19.67 -3.49
C ALA A 168 -10.21 -19.43 -1.98
N SER A 169 -9.42 -18.42 -1.59
CA SER A 169 -9.37 -17.86 -0.24
C SER A 169 -10.24 -16.59 -0.16
N THR A 170 -10.56 -16.13 1.03
CA THR A 170 -11.45 -14.97 1.25
C THR A 170 -10.64 -13.65 1.26
N PRO A 171 -10.85 -12.71 0.32
CA PRO A 171 -10.18 -11.41 0.33
C PRO A 171 -10.56 -10.58 1.57
N VAL A 172 -9.56 -10.09 2.32
CA VAL A 172 -9.75 -9.21 3.49
C VAL A 172 -9.47 -7.77 3.11
N ALA A 173 -8.23 -7.43 2.78
CA ALA A 173 -7.86 -6.08 2.36
C ALA A 173 -6.56 -6.04 1.56
N LYS A 174 -6.49 -5.12 0.60
CA LYS A 174 -5.26 -4.51 0.11
C LYS A 174 -4.90 -3.38 1.06
N VAL A 175 -3.65 -3.31 1.52
CA VAL A 175 -3.28 -2.41 2.62
C VAL A 175 -2.22 -1.38 2.23
N LEU A 176 -1.39 -1.66 1.24
CA LEU A 176 -0.31 -0.78 0.81
C LEU A 176 0.13 -1.05 -0.63
N ARG A 177 0.91 -0.12 -1.17
CA ARG A 177 1.75 -0.31 -2.34
C ARG A 177 3.20 0.03 -1.99
N GLU A 178 4.11 -0.85 -2.39
CA GLU A 178 5.56 -0.69 -2.31
C GLU A 178 6.14 -0.54 -3.72
N TYR A 179 7.34 0.04 -3.82
CA TYR A 179 8.06 0.18 -5.08
C TYR A 179 9.42 -0.48 -5.01
N ASP A 180 9.84 -1.07 -6.13
CA ASP A 180 11.14 -1.71 -6.22
C ASP A 180 12.23 -0.70 -6.54
N ALA A 181 13.43 -1.04 -6.08
CA ALA A 181 14.64 -0.32 -6.40
C ALA A 181 15.66 -1.24 -7.10
N ILE A 182 16.37 -0.67 -8.08
CA ILE A 182 17.56 -1.29 -8.66
C ILE A 182 18.77 -0.75 -7.93
N VAL A 183 19.56 -1.64 -7.33
CA VAL A 183 20.75 -1.30 -6.54
C VAL A 183 21.99 -2.02 -7.05
N VAL A 184 23.15 -1.43 -6.74
CA VAL A 184 24.48 -2.00 -6.98
C VAL A 184 25.36 -1.75 -5.77
N PRO A 185 26.49 -2.49 -5.59
CA PRO A 185 27.49 -2.16 -4.59
C PRO A 185 28.00 -0.72 -4.75
N ALA A 186 28.36 -0.06 -3.66
CA ALA A 186 28.82 1.34 -3.70
C ALA A 186 30.04 1.55 -4.61
N ASN A 187 30.90 0.53 -4.74
CA ASN A 187 32.11 0.51 -5.60
C ASN A 187 31.84 0.03 -7.04
N SER A 188 30.60 -0.28 -7.40
CA SER A 188 30.23 -0.73 -8.75
C SER A 188 30.64 0.27 -9.84
N LYS A 189 30.97 -0.26 -11.03
CA LYS A 189 31.17 0.54 -12.25
C LYS A 189 29.94 1.33 -12.66
N TYR A 190 28.72 0.82 -12.33
CA TYR A 190 27.45 1.49 -12.63
C TYR A 190 27.18 2.62 -11.62
N ARG A 191 27.15 3.85 -12.12
CA ARG A 191 26.83 5.04 -11.34
C ARG A 191 25.45 5.59 -11.67
N THR A 192 24.87 5.20 -12.81
CA THR A 192 23.54 5.62 -13.29
C THR A 192 22.79 4.42 -13.86
N LEU A 193 21.46 4.50 -13.88
CA LEU A 193 20.61 3.51 -14.54
C LEU A 193 20.97 3.41 -16.04
N LYS A 194 21.25 4.54 -16.69
CA LYS A 194 21.60 4.56 -18.10
C LYS A 194 22.81 3.68 -18.40
N GLN A 195 23.88 3.72 -17.59
CA GLN A 195 25.06 2.89 -17.80
C GLN A 195 24.74 1.38 -17.72
N LEU A 196 23.86 0.98 -16.81
CA LEU A 196 23.39 -0.40 -16.72
C LEU A 196 22.58 -0.77 -17.98
N MET A 197 21.64 0.10 -18.37
CA MET A 197 20.78 -0.17 -19.52
C MET A 197 21.58 -0.19 -20.84
N ASP A 198 22.60 0.65 -21.01
CA ASP A 198 23.48 0.62 -22.19
C ASP A 198 24.20 -0.74 -22.32
N ASP A 199 24.74 -1.29 -21.21
CA ASP A 199 25.36 -2.60 -21.22
C ASP A 199 24.34 -3.71 -21.53
N LEU A 200 23.11 -3.62 -21.01
CA LEU A 200 22.05 -4.59 -21.27
C LEU A 200 21.53 -4.51 -22.72
N VAL A 201 21.48 -3.31 -23.34
CA VAL A 201 21.17 -3.15 -24.78
C VAL A 201 22.25 -3.81 -25.64
N ALA A 202 23.51 -3.57 -25.31
CA ALA A 202 24.64 -4.16 -26.04
C ALA A 202 24.67 -5.70 -25.91
N LYS A 203 24.45 -6.22 -24.70
CA LYS A 203 24.46 -7.66 -24.43
C LYS A 203 23.55 -7.99 -23.22
N PRO A 204 22.29 -8.39 -23.46
CA PRO A 204 21.28 -8.56 -22.39
C PRO A 204 21.68 -9.51 -21.26
N ASN A 205 22.45 -10.53 -21.52
CA ASN A 205 22.91 -11.51 -20.53
C ASN A 205 24.26 -11.21 -19.88
N SER A 206 24.84 -10.02 -20.15
CA SER A 206 26.19 -9.66 -19.65
C SER A 206 26.23 -9.33 -18.15
N VAL A 207 25.09 -9.06 -17.53
CA VAL A 207 24.96 -8.63 -16.14
C VAL A 207 24.06 -9.60 -15.39
N ALA A 208 24.58 -10.21 -14.32
CA ALA A 208 23.76 -11.02 -13.42
C ALA A 208 22.95 -10.10 -12.51
N ILE A 209 21.61 -10.22 -12.59
CA ILE A 209 20.64 -9.40 -11.88
C ILE A 209 19.96 -10.29 -10.84
N ALA A 210 20.26 -10.07 -9.56
CA ALA A 210 19.60 -10.74 -8.44
C ALA A 210 18.22 -10.15 -8.20
N GLY A 211 17.21 -10.99 -8.05
CA GLY A 211 15.88 -10.57 -7.60
C GLY A 211 15.14 -11.74 -6.96
N GLY A 212 13.93 -11.51 -6.49
CA GLY A 212 13.09 -12.53 -5.87
C GLY A 212 12.56 -13.57 -6.86
N SER A 213 11.54 -14.27 -6.47
CA SER A 213 10.98 -15.42 -7.20
C SER A 213 10.76 -15.14 -8.69
N LYS A 214 10.96 -16.16 -9.53
CA LYS A 214 10.59 -16.08 -10.94
C LYS A 214 9.11 -15.69 -11.10
N GLY A 215 8.87 -14.66 -11.92
CA GLY A 215 7.53 -14.06 -12.09
C GLY A 215 7.08 -13.16 -10.97
N GLY A 216 7.86 -13.02 -9.89
CA GLY A 216 7.62 -12.04 -8.84
C GLY A 216 7.76 -10.59 -9.33
N ILE A 217 7.48 -9.64 -8.45
CA ILE A 217 7.50 -8.20 -8.80
C ILE A 217 8.86 -7.77 -9.35
N ASP A 218 9.96 -8.20 -8.73
CA ASP A 218 11.31 -7.85 -9.13
C ASP A 218 11.58 -8.26 -10.58
N HIS A 219 11.16 -9.50 -10.95
CA HIS A 219 11.30 -10.00 -12.31
C HIS A 219 10.41 -9.24 -13.29
N GLN A 220 9.17 -8.89 -12.88
CA GLN A 220 8.28 -8.06 -13.69
C GLN A 220 8.86 -6.66 -13.94
N VAL A 221 9.37 -6.00 -12.90
CA VAL A 221 9.94 -4.64 -13.00
C VAL A 221 11.14 -4.60 -13.93
N ILE A 222 12.12 -5.50 -13.77
CA ILE A 222 13.29 -5.51 -14.66
C ILE A 222 12.93 -5.92 -16.09
N GLY A 223 11.98 -6.85 -16.26
CA GLY A 223 11.48 -7.25 -17.57
C GLY A 223 10.75 -6.13 -18.30
N LEU A 224 9.84 -5.43 -17.61
CA LEU A 224 9.16 -4.26 -18.16
C LEU A 224 10.12 -3.11 -18.49
N LEU A 225 11.11 -2.86 -17.62
CA LEU A 225 12.15 -1.86 -17.87
C LEU A 225 12.98 -2.22 -19.11
N ALA A 226 13.34 -3.49 -19.28
CA ALA A 226 14.03 -3.99 -20.45
C ALA A 226 13.21 -3.76 -21.74
N GLN A 227 11.90 -4.05 -21.72
CA GLN A 227 11.00 -3.77 -22.85
C GLN A 227 10.97 -2.27 -23.19
N LYS A 228 10.95 -1.37 -22.19
CA LYS A 228 11.01 0.09 -22.42
C LYS A 228 12.32 0.53 -23.09
N ALA A 229 13.39 -0.27 -22.94
CA ALA A 229 14.67 -0.06 -23.62
C ALA A 229 14.84 -0.91 -24.89
N SER A 230 13.76 -1.54 -25.41
CA SER A 230 13.76 -2.43 -26.59
C SER A 230 14.67 -3.67 -26.40
N ILE A 231 14.83 -4.13 -25.17
CA ILE A 231 15.57 -5.36 -24.84
C ILE A 231 14.55 -6.50 -24.70
N ASP A 232 14.86 -7.67 -25.28
CA ASP A 232 14.10 -8.89 -25.05
C ASP A 232 14.26 -9.38 -23.59
N PRO A 233 13.20 -9.34 -22.75
CA PRO A 233 13.30 -9.70 -21.34
C PRO A 233 13.78 -11.13 -21.10
N THR A 234 13.47 -12.05 -22.03
CA THR A 234 13.82 -13.48 -21.91
C THR A 234 15.33 -13.73 -22.00
N LYS A 235 16.09 -12.75 -22.50
CA LYS A 235 17.55 -12.82 -22.64
C LYS A 235 18.31 -12.26 -21.44
N LEU A 236 17.61 -11.68 -20.45
CA LEU A 236 18.24 -11.17 -19.23
C LEU A 236 18.81 -12.33 -18.40
N ASN A 237 19.98 -12.12 -17.79
CA ASN A 237 20.54 -13.04 -16.80
C ASN A 237 19.92 -12.74 -15.41
N TYR A 238 18.69 -13.16 -15.20
CA TYR A 238 17.98 -12.98 -13.93
C TYR A 238 18.24 -14.16 -12.99
N VAL A 239 18.87 -13.89 -11.86
CA VAL A 239 19.22 -14.87 -10.83
C VAL A 239 18.19 -14.82 -9.72
N VAL A 240 17.48 -15.93 -9.51
CA VAL A 240 16.33 -16.06 -8.61
C VAL A 240 16.78 -16.31 -7.19
N PHE A 241 16.25 -15.54 -6.23
CA PHE A 241 16.38 -15.71 -4.79
C PHE A 241 14.99 -15.75 -4.12
N SER A 242 14.94 -16.09 -2.82
CA SER A 242 13.67 -16.17 -2.10
C SER A 242 13.17 -14.81 -1.57
N GLY A 243 13.99 -13.75 -1.60
CA GLY A 243 13.63 -12.40 -1.16
C GLY A 243 14.84 -11.48 -0.99
N GLY A 244 14.57 -10.24 -0.57
CA GLY A 244 15.55 -9.15 -0.49
C GLY A 244 16.81 -9.44 0.33
N PRO A 245 16.75 -10.08 1.50
CA PRO A 245 17.95 -10.41 2.26
C PRO A 245 18.98 -11.26 1.49
N GLU A 246 18.52 -12.25 0.71
CA GLU A 246 19.40 -13.06 -0.13
C GLU A 246 19.93 -12.27 -1.32
N VAL A 247 19.10 -11.41 -1.94
CA VAL A 247 19.50 -10.46 -3.00
C VAL A 247 20.61 -9.54 -2.49
N ILE A 248 20.47 -8.95 -1.30
CA ILE A 248 21.45 -8.07 -0.69
C ILE A 248 22.77 -8.80 -0.48
N THR A 249 22.72 -10.01 0.07
CA THR A 249 23.89 -10.85 0.31
C THR A 249 24.65 -11.15 -0.99
N SER A 250 23.91 -11.52 -2.05
CA SER A 250 24.47 -11.82 -3.37
C SER A 250 25.15 -10.61 -4.01
N VAL A 251 24.54 -9.44 -3.89
CA VAL A 251 25.09 -8.19 -4.44
C VAL A 251 26.33 -7.74 -3.65
N LEU A 252 26.29 -7.78 -2.32
CA LEU A 252 27.40 -7.34 -1.48
C LEU A 252 28.61 -8.28 -1.55
N SER A 253 28.38 -9.58 -1.77
CA SER A 253 29.47 -10.56 -2.00
C SER A 253 30.07 -10.50 -3.40
N GLY A 254 29.42 -9.77 -4.34
CA GLY A 254 29.83 -9.71 -5.74
C GLY A 254 29.43 -10.94 -6.57
N SER A 255 28.60 -11.85 -6.02
CA SER A 255 28.07 -13.01 -6.76
C SER A 255 27.14 -12.56 -7.89
N THR A 256 26.45 -11.45 -7.71
CA THR A 256 25.69 -10.74 -8.76
C THR A 256 26.08 -9.27 -8.79
N GLN A 257 25.96 -8.64 -9.97
CA GLN A 257 26.36 -7.25 -10.16
C GLN A 257 25.28 -6.25 -9.78
N VAL A 258 24.04 -6.64 -9.87
CA VAL A 258 22.83 -5.81 -9.69
C VAL A 258 21.86 -6.54 -8.81
N GLY A 259 21.17 -5.82 -7.93
CA GLY A 259 20.04 -6.32 -7.16
C GLY A 259 18.77 -5.52 -7.46
N ILE A 260 17.64 -6.21 -7.43
CA ILE A 260 16.31 -5.58 -7.47
C ILE A 260 15.43 -6.21 -6.39
N SER A 261 14.78 -5.39 -5.58
CA SER A 261 13.77 -5.78 -4.60
C SER A 261 13.01 -4.57 -4.10
N GLY A 262 12.04 -4.78 -3.19
CA GLY A 262 11.31 -3.70 -2.54
C GLY A 262 12.26 -2.68 -1.89
N SER A 263 12.01 -1.39 -2.12
CA SER A 263 12.89 -0.31 -1.64
C SER A 263 13.10 -0.32 -0.13
N SER A 264 12.10 -0.73 0.63
CA SER A 264 12.15 -0.83 2.10
C SER A 264 13.21 -1.80 2.59
N GLU A 265 13.46 -2.90 1.86
CA GLU A 265 14.46 -3.92 2.21
C GLU A 265 15.90 -3.39 2.06
N PHE A 266 16.11 -2.42 1.19
CA PHE A 266 17.44 -1.80 0.96
C PHE A 266 17.75 -0.61 1.86
N ASN A 267 16.79 -0.06 2.59
CA ASN A 267 16.91 1.20 3.34
C ASN A 267 18.18 1.27 4.21
N ALA A 268 18.46 0.26 5.01
CA ALA A 268 19.63 0.23 5.90
C ALA A 268 20.96 0.25 5.14
N PHE A 269 21.02 -0.45 4.01
CA PHE A 269 22.25 -0.59 3.21
C PHE A 269 22.50 0.63 2.32
N VAL A 270 21.44 1.27 1.86
CA VAL A 270 21.53 2.55 1.13
C VAL A 270 21.92 3.67 2.09
N SER A 271 21.32 3.73 3.27
CA SER A 271 21.62 4.73 4.30
C SER A 271 23.06 4.61 4.82
N SER A 272 23.57 3.38 4.99
CA SER A 272 24.95 3.13 5.38
C SER A 272 25.98 3.30 4.25
N GLY A 273 25.53 3.61 3.04
CA GLY A 273 26.40 3.80 1.86
C GLY A 273 27.01 2.52 1.30
N LYS A 274 26.54 1.32 1.70
CA LYS A 274 26.98 0.03 1.17
C LYS A 274 26.42 -0.25 -0.21
N LEU A 275 25.21 0.21 -0.48
CA LEU A 275 24.53 0.09 -1.78
C LEU A 275 24.26 1.47 -2.38
N ARG A 276 24.35 1.55 -3.72
CA ARG A 276 23.93 2.69 -4.53
C ARG A 276 22.65 2.35 -5.26
N VAL A 277 21.65 3.25 -5.20
CA VAL A 277 20.42 3.14 -5.97
C VAL A 277 20.65 3.68 -7.38
N LEU A 278 20.34 2.90 -8.40
CA LEU A 278 20.35 3.31 -9.80
C LEU A 278 18.98 3.87 -10.24
N GLY A 279 17.90 3.33 -9.69
CA GLY A 279 16.56 3.80 -10.00
C GLY A 279 15.50 3.14 -9.14
N VAL A 280 14.31 3.77 -9.08
CA VAL A 280 13.13 3.26 -8.37
C VAL A 280 11.92 3.26 -9.31
N SER A 281 11.02 2.28 -9.11
CA SER A 281 9.82 2.07 -9.95
C SER A 281 8.65 3.00 -9.60
N SER A 282 8.81 3.91 -8.65
CA SER A 282 7.77 4.85 -8.20
C SER A 282 7.60 6.03 -9.17
N ALA A 283 6.39 6.64 -9.14
CA ALA A 283 6.11 7.87 -9.89
C ALA A 283 6.87 9.08 -9.36
N LYS A 284 7.15 9.12 -8.04
CA LYS A 284 7.83 10.22 -7.34
C LYS A 284 9.03 9.66 -6.58
N ALA A 285 10.02 10.53 -6.30
CA ALA A 285 11.13 10.17 -5.43
C ALA A 285 10.63 9.70 -4.05
N LEU A 286 11.22 8.64 -3.53
CA LEU A 286 10.87 8.10 -2.21
C LEU A 286 11.56 8.93 -1.11
N PRO A 287 10.82 9.42 -0.12
CA PRO A 287 11.37 10.23 0.97
C PRO A 287 12.49 9.52 1.71
N GLY A 288 13.65 10.17 1.87
CA GLY A 288 14.81 9.60 2.55
C GLY A 288 15.56 8.50 1.80
N PHE A 289 15.05 8.05 0.66
CA PHE A 289 15.68 7.02 -0.18
C PHE A 289 16.36 7.68 -1.38
N LYS A 290 17.71 7.65 -1.42
CA LYS A 290 18.53 8.34 -2.43
C LYS A 290 18.47 7.62 -3.78
N GLY A 291 17.39 7.78 -4.53
CA GLY A 291 17.23 7.20 -5.87
C GLY A 291 16.35 8.07 -6.77
N LYS A 292 16.73 8.17 -8.06
CA LYS A 292 15.88 8.78 -9.09
C LYS A 292 14.82 7.78 -9.55
N THR A 293 13.63 8.26 -9.92
CA THR A 293 12.61 7.38 -10.51
C THR A 293 13.02 6.96 -11.93
N PHE A 294 12.49 5.83 -12.42
CA PHE A 294 12.71 5.42 -13.81
C PHE A 294 12.19 6.50 -14.78
N VAL A 295 11.00 7.07 -14.49
CA VAL A 295 10.40 8.13 -15.30
C VAL A 295 11.32 9.36 -15.40
N SER A 296 11.91 9.79 -14.29
CA SER A 296 12.84 10.95 -14.29
C SER A 296 14.15 10.69 -15.05
N GLN A 297 14.40 9.44 -15.42
CA GLN A 297 15.56 9.00 -16.17
C GLN A 297 15.22 8.60 -17.63
N GLY A 298 13.98 8.92 -18.08
CA GLY A 298 13.54 8.71 -19.46
C GLY A 298 12.88 7.36 -19.74
N TYR A 299 12.68 6.51 -18.72
CA TYR A 299 11.95 5.24 -18.85
C TYR A 299 10.54 5.41 -18.31
N ASP A 300 9.55 5.46 -19.20
CA ASP A 300 8.13 5.58 -18.85
C ASP A 300 7.61 4.28 -18.24
N LEU A 301 7.99 4.04 -16.98
CA LEU A 301 7.59 2.91 -16.18
C LEU A 301 7.35 3.32 -14.73
N VAL A 302 6.11 3.20 -14.30
CA VAL A 302 5.70 3.21 -12.89
C VAL A 302 5.07 1.86 -12.60
N TYR A 303 5.66 1.10 -11.68
CA TYR A 303 5.16 -0.23 -11.36
C TYR A 303 5.33 -0.53 -9.87
N GLY A 304 4.23 -0.79 -9.18
CA GLY A 304 4.22 -0.95 -7.74
C GLY A 304 3.66 -2.30 -7.30
N ASN A 305 4.22 -2.80 -6.21
CA ASN A 305 3.88 -4.05 -5.56
C ASN A 305 2.80 -3.82 -4.51
N TRP A 306 1.56 -4.12 -4.83
CA TRP A 306 0.52 -4.11 -3.80
C TRP A 306 0.70 -5.29 -2.83
N ARG A 307 0.31 -5.06 -1.57
CA ARG A 307 0.26 -6.10 -0.52
C ARG A 307 -1.16 -6.17 0.04
N GLY A 308 -1.57 -7.38 0.38
CA GLY A 308 -2.90 -7.61 0.92
C GLY A 308 -2.95 -8.81 1.87
N ILE A 309 -4.12 -9.00 2.43
CA ILE A 309 -4.44 -10.02 3.41
C ILE A 309 -5.58 -10.88 2.86
N MET A 310 -5.42 -12.20 2.95
CA MET A 310 -6.49 -13.17 2.69
C MET A 310 -6.84 -13.89 3.99
N ALA A 311 -8.11 -14.21 4.17
CA ALA A 311 -8.60 -15.14 5.20
C ALA A 311 -8.89 -16.52 4.59
N PRO A 312 -9.03 -17.57 5.41
CA PRO A 312 -9.44 -18.90 4.93
C PRO A 312 -10.79 -18.86 4.22
N ALA A 313 -11.02 -19.84 3.36
CA ALA A 313 -12.36 -20.11 2.87
C ALA A 313 -13.29 -20.51 4.04
N ASP A 314 -14.60 -20.36 3.85
CA ASP A 314 -15.65 -20.76 4.78
C ASP A 314 -15.56 -20.09 6.18
N LEU A 315 -14.90 -18.91 6.26
CA LEU A 315 -14.85 -18.13 7.49
C LEU A 315 -16.27 -17.67 7.88
N PRO A 316 -16.70 -17.87 9.15
CA PRO A 316 -17.99 -17.37 9.60
C PRO A 316 -18.14 -15.87 9.34
N LYS A 317 -19.30 -15.44 8.86
CA LYS A 317 -19.56 -14.06 8.48
C LYS A 317 -19.23 -13.05 9.60
N ALA A 318 -19.53 -13.41 10.86
CA ALA A 318 -19.24 -12.52 11.99
C ALA A 318 -17.73 -12.31 12.18
N ASP A 319 -16.92 -13.37 12.04
CA ASP A 319 -15.47 -13.33 12.20
C ASP A 319 -14.84 -12.56 11.01
N TYR A 320 -15.32 -12.81 9.80
CA TYR A 320 -14.91 -12.04 8.61
C TYR A 320 -15.18 -10.54 8.78
N LEU A 321 -16.41 -10.18 9.20
CA LEU A 321 -16.77 -8.77 9.42
C LEU A 321 -15.95 -8.13 10.53
N ASN A 322 -15.63 -8.87 11.61
CA ASN A 322 -14.75 -8.36 12.64
C ASN A 322 -13.35 -8.13 12.12
N LEU A 323 -12.79 -9.08 11.37
CA LEU A 323 -11.45 -8.96 10.79
C LEU A 323 -11.32 -7.75 9.86
N ILE A 324 -12.26 -7.54 8.93
CA ILE A 324 -12.20 -6.38 8.01
C ILE A 324 -12.38 -5.05 8.74
N LYS A 325 -13.20 -4.99 9.82
CA LYS A 325 -13.34 -3.79 10.65
C LYS A 325 -12.06 -3.47 11.41
N VAL A 326 -11.40 -4.48 11.97
CA VAL A 326 -10.09 -4.35 12.65
C VAL A 326 -9.04 -3.78 11.69
N ILE A 327 -8.98 -4.29 10.46
CA ILE A 327 -8.04 -3.82 9.44
C ILE A 327 -8.41 -2.41 8.94
N ASP A 328 -9.69 -2.09 8.83
CA ASP A 328 -10.15 -0.75 8.44
C ASP A 328 -9.82 0.31 9.51
N ILE A 329 -9.91 -0.03 10.79
CA ILE A 329 -9.43 0.84 11.89
C ILE A 329 -7.91 1.02 11.82
N MET A 330 -7.18 -0.08 11.65
CA MET A 330 -5.73 -0.05 11.54
C MET A 330 -5.28 0.93 10.45
N HIS A 331 -5.87 0.83 9.28
CA HIS A 331 -5.50 1.59 8.09
C HIS A 331 -5.58 3.11 8.29
N VAL A 332 -6.51 3.61 9.08
CA VAL A 332 -6.66 5.05 9.37
C VAL A 332 -5.84 5.51 10.59
N SER A 333 -5.21 4.58 11.32
CA SER A 333 -4.50 4.91 12.55
C SER A 333 -3.20 5.68 12.31
N PRO A 334 -2.82 6.60 13.21
CA PRO A 334 -1.51 7.26 13.18
C PRO A 334 -0.33 6.27 13.21
N SER A 335 -0.48 5.16 13.92
CA SER A 335 0.54 4.10 13.99
C SER A 335 0.79 3.46 12.63
N TRP A 336 -0.26 3.21 11.83
CA TRP A 336 -0.12 2.71 10.46
C TRP A 336 0.51 3.75 9.54
N GLN A 337 0.09 5.02 9.63
CA GLN A 337 0.69 6.10 8.84
C GLN A 337 2.20 6.23 9.12
N ALA A 338 2.63 6.00 10.37
CA ALA A 338 4.04 5.96 10.73
C ALA A 338 4.78 4.78 10.08
N GLN A 339 4.16 3.57 10.01
CA GLN A 339 4.72 2.42 9.31
C GLN A 339 4.86 2.67 7.80
N LEU A 340 3.83 3.25 7.16
CA LEU A 340 3.88 3.60 5.74
C LEU A 340 5.04 4.56 5.45
N LYS A 341 5.17 5.62 6.25
CA LYS A 341 6.25 6.61 6.12
C LYS A 341 7.63 5.98 6.33
N LYS A 342 7.79 5.16 7.37
CA LYS A 342 9.06 4.48 7.71
C LYS A 342 9.57 3.61 6.57
N ASN A 343 8.65 2.93 5.88
CA ASN A 343 8.98 1.94 4.85
C ASN A 343 8.87 2.48 3.42
N ASN A 344 8.53 3.77 3.23
CA ASN A 344 8.24 4.36 1.91
C ASN A 344 7.11 3.64 1.16
N TRP A 345 6.08 3.23 1.88
CA TRP A 345 4.90 2.62 1.31
C TRP A 345 3.80 3.64 1.07
N ASP A 346 3.10 3.50 -0.06
CA ASP A 346 1.89 4.27 -0.32
C ASP A 346 0.69 3.62 0.38
N ASN A 347 -0.19 4.46 0.94
CA ASN A 347 -1.45 4.02 1.51
C ASN A 347 -2.44 3.69 0.39
N GLU A 348 -2.48 2.43 0.00
CA GLU A 348 -3.44 1.92 -0.98
C GLU A 348 -4.40 0.95 -0.34
N PHE A 349 -5.51 1.46 0.16
CA PHE A 349 -6.47 0.66 0.89
C PHE A 349 -7.70 0.30 0.06
N ALA A 350 -8.06 -0.98 0.10
CA ALA A 350 -9.34 -1.51 -0.38
C ALA A 350 -9.66 -2.76 0.43
N ALA A 351 -10.81 -2.80 1.09
CA ALA A 351 -11.19 -3.93 1.93
C ALA A 351 -12.47 -4.61 1.45
N GLY A 352 -12.67 -5.85 1.86
CA GLY A 352 -13.87 -6.61 1.59
C GLY A 352 -14.17 -6.76 0.10
N THR A 353 -15.38 -6.44 -0.29
CA THR A 353 -15.86 -6.50 -1.68
C THR A 353 -15.01 -5.67 -2.64
N ALA A 354 -14.51 -4.51 -2.21
CA ALA A 354 -13.64 -3.67 -3.05
C ALA A 354 -12.31 -4.36 -3.35
N PHE A 355 -11.73 -5.06 -2.39
CA PHE A 355 -10.49 -5.82 -2.62
C PHE A 355 -10.74 -7.05 -3.50
N LYS A 356 -11.85 -7.75 -3.31
CA LYS A 356 -12.25 -8.86 -4.20
C LYS A 356 -12.34 -8.40 -5.65
N THR A 357 -13.08 -7.32 -5.91
CA THR A 357 -13.23 -6.73 -7.27
C THR A 357 -11.88 -6.31 -7.87
N PHE A 358 -11.00 -5.74 -7.03
CA PHE A 358 -9.63 -5.43 -7.46
C PHE A 358 -8.89 -6.70 -7.91
N LEU A 359 -8.92 -7.80 -7.15
CA LEU A 359 -8.24 -9.04 -7.49
C LEU A 359 -8.80 -9.67 -8.77
N GLU A 360 -10.13 -9.71 -8.93
CA GLU A 360 -10.80 -10.24 -10.12
C GLU A 360 -10.35 -9.55 -11.40
N LYS A 361 -10.10 -8.25 -11.34
CA LYS A 361 -9.58 -7.45 -12.45
C LYS A 361 -8.06 -7.60 -12.60
N HIS A 362 -7.32 -7.51 -11.52
CA HIS A 362 -5.87 -7.36 -11.54
C HIS A 362 -5.12 -8.67 -11.81
N ILE A 363 -5.65 -9.83 -11.38
CA ILE A 363 -5.01 -11.13 -11.67
C ILE A 363 -4.87 -11.36 -13.17
N PRO A 364 -5.91 -11.19 -14.01
CA PRO A 364 -5.78 -11.28 -15.46
C PRO A 364 -4.79 -10.28 -16.06
N GLU A 365 -4.72 -9.04 -15.52
CA GLU A 365 -3.76 -8.02 -15.96
C GLU A 365 -2.31 -8.49 -15.73
N ILE A 366 -2.01 -9.04 -14.55
CA ILE A 366 -0.69 -9.61 -14.26
C ILE A 366 -0.35 -10.79 -15.15
N ASN A 367 -1.31 -11.68 -15.41
CA ASN A 367 -1.12 -12.80 -16.33
C ASN A 367 -0.76 -12.30 -17.75
N ALA A 368 -1.40 -11.22 -18.21
CA ALA A 368 -1.07 -10.59 -19.49
C ALA A 368 0.35 -9.99 -19.50
N VAL A 369 0.77 -9.33 -18.41
CA VAL A 369 2.15 -8.86 -18.24
C VAL A 369 3.13 -10.02 -18.32
N MET A 370 2.89 -11.10 -17.57
CA MET A 370 3.75 -12.29 -17.56
C MET A 370 3.91 -12.92 -18.95
N LYS A 371 2.79 -13.06 -19.67
CA LYS A 371 2.79 -13.53 -21.05
C LYS A 371 3.60 -12.61 -21.97
N GLY A 372 3.44 -11.29 -21.83
CA GLY A 372 4.18 -10.29 -22.60
C GLY A 372 5.68 -10.29 -22.31
N LEU A 373 6.10 -10.71 -21.12
CA LEU A 373 7.51 -10.86 -20.71
C LEU A 373 8.11 -12.22 -21.13
N GLY A 374 7.31 -13.16 -21.64
CA GLY A 374 7.77 -14.52 -21.98
C GLY A 374 8.11 -15.37 -20.74
N ILE A 375 7.48 -15.09 -19.61
CA ILE A 375 7.75 -15.74 -18.31
C ILE A 375 6.70 -16.81 -18.01
#